data_b9ce331e6dc1183a953e9d89ea1f5dc3
#
_entry.id   b9ce331e6dc1183a953e9d89ea1f5dc3
#
_cell.length_a   1.000
_cell.length_b   1.000
_cell.length_c   1.000
_cell.angle_alpha   90.00
_cell.angle_beta   90.00
_cell.angle_gamma   90.00
#
_symmetry.space_group_name_H-M   'P 1'
#
loop_
_entity.id
_entity.type
_entity.pdbx_description
1 polymer ?
#
loop_
_entity_poly.entity_id
_entity_poly.type
_entity_poly.pdbx_seq_one_letter_code
_entity_poly.pdbx_strand_id
1 'polypeptide(L)'
;MEKEQKSNEKENVVIDDFDFSLIADFFKRIERQGPGGDRETRLAASLIPSFGRHIRVADLGCGSGHQTAVLAKEFDCEIDAVDLLPEMMESLTERCKRERLTSIINPVQASMDNLPFKEESHDLIWAEGSIFIMGYENGLKYWHRFLKKGGFIAVSESSWLSNRRPKNMSWINDNLPEIDSIENKIRQMTEAGYEPYAHFILPENCWTENYYKFMPTAMESFM
;
A
#
# COMPACT_ATOMS: atom_id res chain seq x y z
N MET A 1 -24.50 -19.86 -46.78
CA MET A 1 -23.29 -19.10 -46.36
C MET A 1 -23.69 -18.28 -45.15
N GLU A 2 -23.75 -18.93 -43.99
CA GLU A 2 -23.98 -18.30 -42.68
C GLU A 2 -22.65 -17.89 -42.08
N LYS A 3 -22.49 -16.60 -41.83
CA LYS A 3 -21.30 -16.09 -41.12
C LYS A 3 -21.61 -16.22 -39.61
N GLU A 4 -20.85 -17.09 -38.96
CA GLU A 4 -20.78 -17.15 -37.50
C GLU A 4 -20.28 -15.80 -36.97
N GLN A 5 -21.15 -15.08 -36.28
CA GLN A 5 -20.79 -14.02 -35.35
C GLN A 5 -20.31 -14.69 -34.06
N LYS A 6 -18.99 -14.77 -33.86
CA LYS A 6 -18.43 -15.00 -32.52
C LYS A 6 -18.62 -13.74 -31.69
N SER A 7 -19.54 -13.80 -30.77
CA SER A 7 -19.68 -12.81 -29.70
C SER A 7 -18.46 -12.91 -28.78
N ASN A 8 -17.64 -11.86 -28.74
CA ASN A 8 -16.67 -11.65 -27.66
C ASN A 8 -17.46 -11.26 -26.40
N GLU A 9 -17.96 -12.23 -25.67
CA GLU A 9 -18.31 -12.02 -24.27
C GLU A 9 -17.00 -11.84 -23.51
N LYS A 10 -16.68 -10.61 -23.12
CA LYS A 10 -15.70 -10.36 -22.08
C LYS A 10 -16.27 -10.99 -20.81
N GLU A 11 -15.68 -12.08 -20.36
CA GLU A 11 -15.93 -12.61 -19.03
C GLU A 11 -15.60 -11.48 -18.04
N ASN A 12 -16.62 -10.87 -17.47
CA ASN A 12 -16.48 -10.04 -16.29
C ASN A 12 -16.12 -10.99 -15.14
N VAL A 13 -14.85 -11.19 -14.91
CA VAL A 13 -14.37 -11.84 -13.69
C VAL A 13 -14.73 -10.90 -12.55
N VAL A 14 -15.75 -11.29 -11.80
CA VAL A 14 -16.13 -10.59 -10.57
C VAL A 14 -15.01 -10.87 -9.56
N ILE A 15 -14.59 -9.85 -8.80
CA ILE A 15 -13.50 -9.98 -7.81
C ILE A 15 -13.74 -11.12 -6.83
N ASP A 16 -15.00 -11.50 -6.57
CA ASP A 16 -15.39 -12.63 -5.72
C ASP A 16 -14.96 -14.00 -6.25
N ASP A 17 -14.65 -14.13 -7.56
CA ASP A 17 -14.19 -15.38 -8.18
C ASP A 17 -12.65 -15.44 -8.34
N PHE A 18 -11.92 -14.40 -7.89
CA PHE A 18 -10.47 -14.35 -8.01
C PHE A 18 -9.81 -15.16 -6.88
N ASP A 19 -8.99 -16.15 -7.26
CA ASP A 19 -8.23 -16.94 -6.29
C ASP A 19 -7.06 -16.14 -5.72
N PHE A 20 -7.32 -15.41 -4.63
CA PHE A 20 -6.29 -14.65 -3.92
C PHE A 20 -5.16 -15.52 -3.36
N SER A 21 -5.34 -16.85 -3.23
CA SER A 21 -4.30 -17.75 -2.73
C SER A 21 -3.10 -17.81 -3.67
N LEU A 22 -3.33 -17.71 -4.98
CA LEU A 22 -2.26 -17.68 -5.98
C LEU A 22 -1.41 -16.42 -5.85
N ILE A 23 -2.06 -15.26 -5.65
CA ILE A 23 -1.35 -14.00 -5.43
C ILE A 23 -0.57 -14.06 -4.10
N ALA A 24 -1.18 -14.57 -3.05
CA ALA A 24 -0.55 -14.70 -1.75
C ALA A 24 0.69 -15.61 -1.81
N ASP A 25 0.58 -16.77 -2.49
CA ASP A 25 1.71 -17.69 -2.67
C ASP A 25 2.85 -17.06 -3.49
N PHE A 26 2.52 -16.28 -4.51
CA PHE A 26 3.52 -15.51 -5.26
C PHE A 26 4.20 -14.46 -4.39
N PHE A 27 3.43 -13.65 -3.65
CA PHE A 27 3.96 -12.56 -2.82
C PHE A 27 4.78 -13.04 -1.62
N LYS A 28 4.52 -14.25 -1.08
CA LYS A 28 5.38 -14.86 -0.05
C LYS A 28 6.82 -15.07 -0.52
N ARG A 29 7.07 -15.16 -1.83
CA ARG A 29 8.37 -15.46 -2.42
C ARG A 29 9.23 -14.21 -2.64
N ILE A 30 8.66 -13.03 -2.46
CA ILE A 30 9.36 -11.75 -2.56
C ILE A 30 9.31 -11.03 -1.22
N GLU A 31 10.44 -10.44 -0.86
CA GLU A 31 10.60 -9.83 0.46
C GLU A 31 9.74 -8.59 0.64
N ARG A 32 9.51 -7.83 -0.44
CA ARG A 32 8.67 -6.63 -0.47
C ARG A 32 7.64 -6.75 -1.59
N GLN A 33 6.35 -6.56 -1.26
CA GLN A 33 5.24 -6.79 -2.18
C GLN A 33 4.91 -5.60 -3.08
N GLY A 34 5.70 -4.53 -3.00
CA GLY A 34 5.53 -3.32 -3.82
C GLY A 34 6.82 -2.50 -3.92
N PRO A 35 6.85 -1.50 -4.84
CA PRO A 35 7.98 -0.60 -4.97
C PRO A 35 8.21 0.22 -3.69
N GLY A 36 9.46 0.45 -3.35
CA GLY A 36 9.85 1.21 -2.17
C GLY A 36 11.23 0.80 -1.66
N GLY A 37 11.56 1.21 -0.47
CA GLY A 37 12.82 0.87 0.19
C GLY A 37 12.93 1.44 1.58
N ASP A 38 13.76 0.84 2.42
CA ASP A 38 13.99 1.28 3.80
C ASP A 38 14.40 2.76 3.89
N ARG A 39 15.23 3.19 2.94
CA ARG A 39 15.67 4.58 2.87
C ARG A 39 14.52 5.54 2.61
N GLU A 40 13.64 5.17 1.71
CA GLU A 40 12.50 5.98 1.31
C GLU A 40 11.42 5.98 2.39
N THR A 41 11.18 4.85 3.05
CA THR A 41 10.33 4.77 4.25
C THR A 41 10.87 5.68 5.36
N ARG A 42 12.20 5.64 5.64
CA ARG A 42 12.83 6.55 6.62
C ARG A 42 12.75 8.01 6.19
N LEU A 43 12.95 8.30 4.91
CA LEU A 43 12.80 9.67 4.40
C LEU A 43 11.38 10.18 4.63
N ALA A 44 10.37 9.41 4.28
CA ALA A 44 8.97 9.77 4.51
C ALA A 44 8.68 9.96 6.01
N ALA A 45 9.16 9.07 6.86
CA ALA A 45 9.04 9.18 8.33
C ALA A 45 9.70 10.46 8.86
N SER A 46 10.86 10.83 8.34
CA SER A 46 11.59 12.03 8.76
C SER A 46 10.91 13.35 8.37
N LEU A 47 10.01 13.31 7.39
CA LEU A 47 9.21 14.48 7.00
C LEU A 47 8.03 14.73 7.95
N ILE A 48 7.64 13.74 8.75
CA ILE A 48 6.57 13.90 9.73
C ILE A 48 7.15 14.60 10.97
N PRO A 49 6.53 15.70 11.43
CA PRO A 49 6.96 16.37 12.66
C PRO A 49 6.93 15.43 13.87
N SER A 50 7.88 15.60 14.78
CA SER A 50 7.93 14.80 16.00
C SER A 50 6.66 15.00 16.83
N PHE A 51 6.06 13.88 17.23
CA PHE A 51 4.90 13.91 18.13
C PHE A 51 5.30 14.23 19.59
N GLY A 52 6.58 14.08 19.96
CA GLY A 52 7.06 14.31 21.31
C GLY A 52 6.47 13.36 22.37
N ARG A 53 5.83 12.28 21.97
CA ARG A 53 5.19 11.27 22.81
C ARG A 53 5.06 9.95 22.08
N HIS A 54 4.75 8.88 22.80
CA HIS A 54 4.35 7.59 22.24
C HIS A 54 3.10 7.72 21.37
N ILE A 55 3.10 7.12 20.19
CA ILE A 55 2.03 7.22 19.19
C ILE A 55 1.46 5.88 18.79
N ARG A 56 0.27 5.90 18.23
CA ARG A 56 -0.37 4.75 17.62
C ARG A 56 -0.40 4.91 16.10
N VAL A 57 0.16 3.94 15.40
CA VAL A 57 0.28 3.91 13.94
C VAL A 57 -0.62 2.81 13.38
N ALA A 58 -1.29 3.06 12.26
CA ALA A 58 -1.89 2.01 11.44
C ALA A 58 -1.11 1.91 10.13
N ASP A 59 -0.54 0.73 9.83
CA ASP A 59 0.09 0.43 8.55
C ASP A 59 -0.89 -0.42 7.72
N LEU A 60 -1.49 0.18 6.69
CA LEU A 60 -2.60 -0.38 5.93
C LEU A 60 -2.11 -1.00 4.62
N GLY A 61 -2.34 -2.30 4.44
CA GLY A 61 -1.72 -3.10 3.39
C GLY A 61 -0.25 -3.36 3.70
N CYS A 62 0.04 -3.78 4.92
CA CYS A 62 1.41 -3.94 5.41
C CYS A 62 2.20 -5.07 4.74
N GLY A 63 1.51 -5.99 4.05
CA GLY A 63 2.12 -7.17 3.45
C GLY A 63 2.90 -8.00 4.48
N SER A 64 4.11 -8.41 4.13
CA SER A 64 5.02 -9.14 5.03
C SER A 64 5.70 -8.25 6.09
N GLY A 65 5.30 -6.97 6.22
CA GLY A 65 5.74 -6.05 7.27
C GLY A 65 7.12 -5.44 7.06
N HIS A 66 7.58 -5.29 5.82
CA HIS A 66 8.91 -4.74 5.56
C HIS A 66 9.00 -3.26 6.01
N GLN A 67 8.13 -2.40 5.51
CA GLN A 67 8.05 -1.00 5.94
C GLN A 67 7.61 -0.88 7.40
N THR A 68 6.72 -1.74 7.88
CA THR A 68 6.27 -1.78 9.28
C THR A 68 7.45 -1.91 10.26
N ALA A 69 8.41 -2.79 9.94
CA ALA A 69 9.60 -2.98 10.75
C ALA A 69 10.55 -1.76 10.73
N VAL A 70 10.54 -0.99 9.65
CA VAL A 70 11.25 0.30 9.60
C VAL A 70 10.54 1.32 10.48
N LEU A 71 9.22 1.47 10.35
CA LEU A 71 8.42 2.42 11.16
C LEU A 71 8.59 2.17 12.68
N ALA A 72 8.61 0.88 13.08
CA ALA A 72 8.82 0.49 14.48
C ALA A 72 10.19 0.90 15.04
N LYS A 73 11.16 1.22 14.19
CA LYS A 73 12.49 1.69 14.55
C LYS A 73 12.63 3.22 14.48
N GLU A 74 11.77 3.87 13.69
CA GLU A 74 11.81 5.32 13.48
C GLU A 74 10.93 6.09 14.47
N PHE A 75 9.87 5.46 14.98
CA PHE A 75 8.93 6.09 15.91
C PHE A 75 8.90 5.39 17.27
N ASP A 76 8.68 6.16 18.34
CA ASP A 76 8.22 5.63 19.63
C ASP A 76 6.72 5.32 19.51
N CYS A 77 6.36 4.06 19.21
CA CYS A 77 5.00 3.72 18.79
C CYS A 77 4.56 2.29 19.11
N GLU A 78 3.23 2.10 19.05
CA GLU A 78 2.58 0.83 18.76
C GLU A 78 2.02 0.86 17.33
N ILE A 79 2.13 -0.24 16.58
CA ILE A 79 1.68 -0.31 15.19
C ILE A 79 0.63 -1.41 15.04
N ASP A 80 -0.57 -1.04 14.61
CA ASP A 80 -1.56 -1.97 14.07
C ASP A 80 -1.23 -2.19 12.59
N ALA A 81 -0.66 -3.35 12.26
CA ALA A 81 -0.24 -3.70 10.91
C ALA A 81 -1.32 -4.56 10.24
N VAL A 82 -1.99 -3.98 9.26
CA VAL A 82 -3.20 -4.53 8.64
C VAL A 82 -2.90 -5.10 7.26
N ASP A 83 -3.32 -6.33 7.03
CA ASP A 83 -3.42 -6.92 5.70
C ASP A 83 -4.61 -7.90 5.64
N LEU A 84 -5.15 -8.11 4.44
CA LEU A 84 -6.25 -9.03 4.22
C LEU A 84 -5.80 -10.50 4.20
N LEU A 85 -4.60 -10.75 3.64
CA LEU A 85 -4.12 -12.08 3.33
C LEU A 85 -3.50 -12.76 4.58
N PRO A 86 -4.02 -13.93 5.00
CA PRO A 86 -3.50 -14.65 6.17
C PRO A 86 -2.02 -15.01 6.02
N GLU A 87 -1.56 -15.29 4.79
CA GLU A 87 -0.16 -15.60 4.49
C GLU A 87 0.78 -14.41 4.75
N MET A 88 0.30 -13.18 4.53
CA MET A 88 1.04 -11.97 4.87
C MET A 88 1.12 -11.79 6.38
N MET A 89 0.04 -12.09 7.10
CA MET A 89 0.00 -12.04 8.56
C MET A 89 0.94 -13.07 9.20
N GLU A 90 1.06 -14.27 8.63
CA GLU A 90 2.06 -15.26 9.05
C GLU A 90 3.48 -14.73 8.85
N SER A 91 3.79 -14.22 7.65
CA SER A 91 5.09 -13.67 7.30
C SER A 91 5.47 -12.47 8.18
N LEU A 92 4.51 -11.56 8.44
CA LEU A 92 4.66 -10.45 9.38
C LEU A 92 4.98 -10.94 10.80
N THR A 93 4.23 -11.95 11.28
CA THR A 93 4.41 -12.51 12.62
C THR A 93 5.81 -13.13 12.78
N GLU A 94 6.29 -13.86 11.77
CA GLU A 94 7.65 -14.42 11.74
C GLU A 94 8.71 -13.31 11.73
N ARG A 95 8.52 -12.26 10.95
CA ARG A 95 9.38 -11.06 10.94
C ARG A 95 9.43 -10.42 12.32
N CYS A 96 8.28 -10.20 12.96
CA CYS A 96 8.21 -9.62 14.29
C CYS A 96 9.00 -10.41 15.33
N LYS A 97 8.91 -11.75 15.28
CA LYS A 97 9.72 -12.64 16.16
C LYS A 97 11.22 -12.52 15.88
N ARG A 98 11.61 -12.61 14.61
CA ARG A 98 13.00 -12.54 14.15
C ARG A 98 13.66 -11.21 14.52
N GLU A 99 12.93 -10.11 14.37
CA GLU A 99 13.42 -8.75 14.61
C GLU A 99 13.14 -8.22 16.03
N ARG A 100 12.50 -9.03 16.90
CA ARG A 100 12.13 -8.68 18.29
C ARG A 100 11.18 -7.48 18.38
N LEU A 101 10.21 -7.42 17.47
CA LEU A 101 9.23 -6.33 17.37
C LEU A 101 7.82 -6.73 17.85
N THR A 102 7.66 -7.91 18.45
CA THR A 102 6.36 -8.45 18.91
C THR A 102 5.66 -7.64 19.99
N SER A 103 6.38 -6.77 20.68
CA SER A 103 5.81 -5.84 21.69
C SER A 103 5.39 -4.49 21.08
N ILE A 104 5.73 -4.24 19.81
CA ILE A 104 5.50 -2.96 19.12
C ILE A 104 4.48 -3.13 18.00
N ILE A 105 4.56 -4.24 17.26
CA ILE A 105 3.71 -4.50 16.10
C ILE A 105 2.63 -5.51 16.46
N ASN A 106 1.38 -5.12 16.23
CA ASN A 106 0.18 -5.92 16.38
C ASN A 106 -0.36 -6.30 14.99
N PRO A 107 -0.22 -7.55 14.54
CA PRO A 107 -0.81 -8.02 13.29
C PRO A 107 -2.33 -8.03 13.36
N VAL A 108 -2.99 -7.39 12.37
CA VAL A 108 -4.45 -7.29 12.28
C VAL A 108 -4.91 -7.80 10.92
N GLN A 109 -5.51 -8.99 10.87
CA GLN A 109 -6.10 -9.49 9.64
C GLN A 109 -7.45 -8.82 9.39
N ALA A 110 -7.50 -7.88 8.45
CA ALA A 110 -8.72 -7.16 8.10
C ALA A 110 -8.62 -6.57 6.69
N SER A 111 -9.76 -6.28 6.09
CA SER A 111 -9.82 -5.48 4.87
C SER A 111 -9.66 -4.00 5.19
N MET A 112 -8.96 -3.27 4.31
CA MET A 112 -8.72 -1.83 4.44
C MET A 112 -9.98 -0.97 4.34
N ASP A 113 -11.06 -1.52 3.78
CA ASP A 113 -12.39 -0.91 3.70
C ASP A 113 -13.32 -1.26 4.85
N ASN A 114 -12.88 -2.17 5.74
CA ASN A 114 -13.63 -2.58 6.93
C ASN A 114 -12.69 -2.77 8.14
N LEU A 115 -12.08 -1.67 8.55
CA LEU A 115 -11.10 -1.67 9.65
C LEU A 115 -11.78 -1.79 11.01
N PRO A 116 -11.25 -2.65 11.92
CA PRO A 116 -11.81 -2.85 13.26
C PRO A 116 -11.36 -1.75 14.25
N PHE A 117 -11.19 -0.53 13.76
CA PHE A 117 -10.68 0.59 14.55
C PHE A 117 -11.79 1.49 15.05
N LYS A 118 -11.54 2.10 16.20
CA LYS A 118 -12.38 3.20 16.69
C LYS A 118 -12.02 4.49 15.93
N GLU A 119 -12.99 5.38 15.80
CA GLU A 119 -12.71 6.71 15.28
C GLU A 119 -11.68 7.44 16.16
N GLU A 120 -10.88 8.31 15.56
CA GLU A 120 -9.83 9.12 16.23
C GLU A 120 -8.88 8.28 17.11
N SER A 121 -8.52 7.06 16.66
CA SER A 121 -7.69 6.14 17.46
C SER A 121 -6.20 6.15 17.11
N HIS A 122 -5.83 6.64 15.93
CA HIS A 122 -4.44 6.60 15.43
C HIS A 122 -3.87 8.02 15.25
N ASP A 123 -2.58 8.16 15.54
CA ASP A 123 -1.84 9.39 15.35
C ASP A 123 -1.26 9.48 13.93
N LEU A 124 -0.98 8.32 13.34
CA LEU A 124 -0.42 8.18 12.00
C LEU A 124 -1.08 7.01 11.27
N ILE A 125 -1.51 7.24 10.03
CA ILE A 125 -1.87 6.20 9.07
C ILE A 125 -0.78 6.13 8.02
N TRP A 126 -0.33 4.91 7.72
CA TRP A 126 0.70 4.61 6.73
C TRP A 126 0.17 3.65 5.68
N ALA A 127 0.48 3.87 4.39
CA ALA A 127 0.09 2.98 3.30
C ALA A 127 1.08 3.09 2.13
N GLU A 128 2.02 2.15 2.04
CA GLU A 128 2.98 2.11 0.94
C GLU A 128 2.51 1.16 -0.16
N GLY A 129 2.11 1.71 -1.32
CA GLY A 129 1.73 0.93 -2.49
C GLY A 129 0.46 0.09 -2.31
N SER A 130 -0.47 0.54 -1.48
CA SER A 130 -1.68 -0.22 -1.13
C SER A 130 -2.99 0.57 -1.30
N ILE A 131 -2.97 1.90 -1.20
CA ILE A 131 -4.20 2.72 -1.25
C ILE A 131 -4.98 2.58 -2.56
N PHE A 132 -4.29 2.27 -3.68
CA PHE A 132 -4.92 2.07 -4.99
C PHE A 132 -5.97 0.95 -5.00
N ILE A 133 -5.85 -0.04 -4.08
CA ILE A 133 -6.79 -1.17 -3.95
C ILE A 133 -8.20 -0.66 -3.59
N MET A 134 -8.28 0.39 -2.79
CA MET A 134 -9.55 1.05 -2.44
C MET A 134 -9.96 2.16 -3.40
N GLY A 135 -9.04 2.58 -4.27
CA GLY A 135 -9.10 3.87 -4.92
C GLY A 135 -8.57 4.98 -4.01
N TYR A 136 -7.71 5.84 -4.58
CA TYR A 136 -6.97 6.83 -3.82
C TYR A 136 -7.88 7.78 -3.03
N GLU A 137 -8.89 8.35 -3.70
CA GLU A 137 -9.84 9.29 -3.08
C GLU A 137 -10.71 8.60 -2.01
N ASN A 138 -11.17 7.38 -2.29
CA ASN A 138 -11.99 6.60 -1.37
C ASN A 138 -11.20 6.24 -0.11
N GLY A 139 -9.96 5.76 -0.27
CA GLY A 139 -9.08 5.43 0.85
C GLY A 139 -8.82 6.64 1.75
N LEU A 140 -8.47 7.78 1.16
CA LEU A 140 -8.26 9.03 1.91
C LEU A 140 -9.49 9.41 2.73
N LYS A 141 -10.68 9.46 2.10
CA LYS A 141 -11.94 9.83 2.78
C LYS A 141 -12.33 8.84 3.87
N TYR A 142 -12.20 7.55 3.62
CA TYR A 142 -12.58 6.53 4.58
C TYR A 142 -11.64 6.48 5.79
N TRP A 143 -10.33 6.56 5.57
CA TRP A 143 -9.34 6.45 6.65
C TRP A 143 -9.25 7.70 7.51
N HIS A 144 -9.67 8.87 7.00
CA HIS A 144 -9.66 10.14 7.74
C HIS A 144 -10.33 10.03 9.11
N ARG A 145 -11.42 9.27 9.23
CA ARG A 145 -12.15 9.09 10.49
C ARG A 145 -11.34 8.43 11.60
N PHE A 146 -10.33 7.64 11.26
CA PHE A 146 -9.51 6.93 12.25
C PHE A 146 -8.34 7.76 12.77
N LEU A 147 -8.02 8.87 12.11
CA LEU A 147 -7.00 9.79 12.55
C LEU A 147 -7.50 10.66 13.71
N LYS A 148 -6.68 10.77 14.76
CA LYS A 148 -6.85 11.79 15.77
C LYS A 148 -6.71 13.18 15.17
N LYS A 149 -7.30 14.17 15.78
CA LYS A 149 -7.11 15.56 15.36
C LYS A 149 -5.63 15.95 15.39
N GLY A 150 -5.14 16.46 14.25
CA GLY A 150 -3.73 16.79 14.07
C GLY A 150 -2.84 15.55 13.79
N GLY A 151 -3.44 14.38 13.52
CA GLY A 151 -2.73 13.20 13.05
C GLY A 151 -2.29 13.33 11.58
N PHE A 152 -1.40 12.43 11.16
CA PHE A 152 -0.82 12.45 9.81
C PHE A 152 -1.24 11.21 9.02
N ILE A 153 -1.29 11.36 7.71
CA ILE A 153 -1.34 10.24 6.76
C ILE A 153 -0.12 10.30 5.83
N ALA A 154 0.52 9.16 5.60
CA ALA A 154 1.57 9.00 4.61
C ALA A 154 1.21 7.87 3.65
N VAL A 155 1.13 8.18 2.37
CA VAL A 155 0.74 7.22 1.33
C VAL A 155 1.70 7.30 0.15
N SER A 156 1.98 6.17 -0.49
CA SER A 156 2.63 6.16 -1.80
C SER A 156 1.64 5.71 -2.87
N GLU A 157 1.62 6.44 -3.99
CA GLU A 157 0.65 6.23 -5.07
C GLU A 157 1.27 6.51 -6.44
N SER A 158 0.83 5.73 -7.43
CA SER A 158 1.25 5.91 -8.82
C SER A 158 0.74 7.24 -9.38
N SER A 159 1.66 8.03 -9.91
CA SER A 159 1.34 9.36 -10.42
C SER A 159 2.08 9.67 -11.71
N TRP A 160 1.47 10.49 -12.57
CA TRP A 160 2.12 11.01 -13.76
C TRP A 160 3.12 12.11 -13.39
N LEU A 161 4.39 11.91 -13.74
CA LEU A 161 5.45 12.90 -13.54
C LEU A 161 5.53 13.96 -14.64
N SER A 162 4.79 13.79 -15.72
CA SER A 162 4.74 14.72 -16.85
C SER A 162 3.44 14.55 -17.64
N ASN A 163 3.19 15.47 -18.58
CA ASN A 163 2.03 15.37 -19.48
C ASN A 163 2.24 14.38 -20.64
N ARG A 164 3.43 13.78 -20.75
CA ARG A 164 3.68 12.73 -21.75
C ARG A 164 3.04 11.41 -21.30
N ARG A 165 2.32 10.79 -22.21
CA ARG A 165 1.70 9.48 -21.97
C ARG A 165 2.35 8.43 -22.87
N PRO A 166 2.49 7.18 -22.42
CA PRO A 166 2.90 6.07 -23.28
C PRO A 166 1.96 5.93 -24.48
N LYS A 167 2.48 5.42 -25.61
CA LYS A 167 1.65 5.18 -26.80
C LYS A 167 0.58 4.12 -26.59
N ASN A 168 0.91 3.11 -25.78
CA ASN A 168 -0.05 2.07 -25.39
C ASN A 168 -0.40 2.24 -23.91
N MET A 169 -1.64 2.60 -23.66
CA MET A 169 -2.18 2.87 -22.33
C MET A 169 -3.13 1.77 -21.83
N SER A 170 -3.39 0.72 -22.65
CA SER A 170 -4.41 -0.27 -22.32
C SER A 170 -4.19 -0.89 -20.94
N TRP A 171 -2.99 -1.42 -20.70
CA TRP A 171 -2.66 -2.03 -19.42
C TRP A 171 -2.79 -1.05 -18.25
N ILE A 172 -2.32 0.19 -18.42
CA ILE A 172 -2.39 1.22 -17.37
C ILE A 172 -3.85 1.57 -17.07
N ASN A 173 -4.67 1.77 -18.11
CA ASN A 173 -6.08 2.10 -17.94
C ASN A 173 -6.85 0.97 -17.24
N ASP A 174 -6.49 -0.28 -17.54
CA ASP A 174 -7.16 -1.45 -16.95
C ASP A 174 -6.72 -1.72 -15.50
N ASN A 175 -5.45 -1.45 -15.15
CA ASN A 175 -4.88 -1.84 -13.85
C ASN A 175 -4.64 -0.66 -12.89
N LEU A 176 -4.50 0.55 -13.41
CA LEU A 176 -4.28 1.78 -12.62
C LEU A 176 -5.23 2.90 -13.10
N PRO A 177 -6.56 2.68 -13.06
CA PRO A 177 -7.53 3.61 -13.64
C PRO A 177 -7.50 4.99 -12.99
N GLU A 178 -7.04 5.09 -11.75
CA GLU A 178 -6.97 6.34 -10.99
C GLU A 178 -5.61 7.03 -11.06
N ILE A 179 -4.67 6.55 -11.92
CA ILE A 179 -3.38 7.24 -12.07
C ILE A 179 -3.59 8.66 -12.61
N ASP A 180 -3.10 9.66 -11.89
CA ASP A 180 -3.29 11.05 -12.20
C ASP A 180 -2.01 11.88 -11.95
N SER A 181 -2.03 13.18 -12.21
CA SER A 181 -0.91 14.06 -11.90
C SER A 181 -0.73 14.23 -10.39
N ILE A 182 0.50 14.57 -9.98
CA ILE A 182 0.80 14.87 -8.58
C ILE A 182 -0.10 16.01 -8.06
N GLU A 183 -0.32 17.05 -8.88
CA GLU A 183 -1.18 18.20 -8.52
C GLU A 183 -2.62 17.75 -8.21
N ASN A 184 -3.19 16.87 -9.03
CA ASN A 184 -4.52 16.34 -8.81
C ASN A 184 -4.58 15.44 -7.56
N LYS A 185 -3.57 14.59 -7.32
CA LYS A 185 -3.49 13.78 -6.11
C LYS A 185 -3.40 14.65 -4.85
N ILE A 186 -2.62 15.74 -4.87
CA ILE A 186 -2.57 16.73 -3.78
C ILE A 186 -3.93 17.41 -3.58
N ARG A 187 -4.62 17.79 -4.65
CA ARG A 187 -5.96 18.37 -4.57
C ARG A 187 -6.96 17.39 -3.94
N GLN A 188 -6.94 16.12 -4.32
CA GLN A 188 -7.79 15.07 -3.74
C GLN A 188 -7.52 14.91 -2.23
N MET A 189 -6.27 15.01 -1.77
CA MET A 189 -5.96 15.03 -0.32
C MET A 189 -6.63 16.22 0.37
N THR A 190 -6.54 17.41 -0.21
CA THR A 190 -7.19 18.61 0.35
C THR A 190 -8.71 18.47 0.41
N GLU A 191 -9.32 17.96 -0.66
CA GLU A 191 -10.77 17.71 -0.74
C GLU A 191 -11.23 16.61 0.25
N ALA A 192 -10.35 15.68 0.61
CA ALA A 192 -10.60 14.68 1.65
C ALA A 192 -10.37 15.19 3.09
N GLY A 193 -10.02 16.47 3.27
CA GLY A 193 -9.86 17.10 4.58
C GLY A 193 -8.45 17.10 5.14
N TYR A 194 -7.44 16.73 4.36
CA TYR A 194 -6.04 16.80 4.78
C TYR A 194 -5.39 18.13 4.37
N GLU A 195 -4.35 18.50 5.11
CA GLU A 195 -3.43 19.56 4.72
C GLU A 195 -2.15 18.92 4.16
N PRO A 196 -1.92 18.96 2.82
CA PRO A 196 -0.73 18.37 2.21
C PRO A 196 0.54 19.04 2.76
N TYR A 197 1.43 18.25 3.34
CA TYR A 197 2.59 18.74 4.06
C TYR A 197 3.89 18.59 3.24
N ALA A 198 4.13 17.42 2.69
CA ALA A 198 5.32 17.13 1.89
C ALA A 198 5.06 16.00 0.90
N HIS A 199 5.83 15.95 -0.17
CA HIS A 199 5.89 14.82 -1.08
C HIS A 199 7.27 14.70 -1.70
N PHE A 200 7.60 13.51 -2.18
CA PHE A 200 8.79 13.24 -2.99
C PHE A 200 8.50 12.11 -3.98
N ILE A 201 9.36 11.97 -4.98
CA ILE A 201 9.25 10.93 -6.00
C ILE A 201 10.15 9.78 -5.59
N LEU A 202 9.61 8.55 -5.57
CA LEU A 202 10.40 7.35 -5.34
C LEU A 202 11.43 7.19 -6.47
N PRO A 203 12.72 7.01 -6.14
CA PRO A 203 13.75 6.80 -7.14
C PRO A 203 13.57 5.46 -7.88
N GLU A 204 14.12 5.36 -9.08
CA GLU A 204 13.96 4.22 -9.97
C GLU A 204 14.40 2.88 -9.34
N ASN A 205 15.40 2.89 -8.47
CA ASN A 205 15.85 1.69 -7.77
C ASN A 205 14.80 1.07 -6.85
N CYS A 206 13.81 1.82 -6.38
CA CYS A 206 12.66 1.28 -5.66
C CYS A 206 11.87 0.27 -6.50
N TRP A 207 11.84 0.46 -7.82
CA TRP A 207 11.18 -0.42 -8.77
C TRP A 207 12.14 -1.51 -9.28
N THR A 208 13.31 -1.12 -9.76
CA THR A 208 14.24 -2.02 -10.45
C THR A 208 14.95 -2.97 -9.49
N GLU A 209 15.56 -2.44 -8.41
CA GLU A 209 16.39 -3.21 -7.50
C GLU A 209 15.62 -3.82 -6.32
N ASN A 210 14.62 -3.08 -5.82
CA ASN A 210 13.92 -3.48 -4.61
C ASN A 210 12.64 -4.28 -4.87
N TYR A 211 12.16 -4.31 -6.13
CA TYR A 211 10.91 -5.00 -6.49
C TYR A 211 11.07 -5.89 -7.72
N TYR A 212 11.25 -5.33 -8.93
CA TYR A 212 11.28 -6.12 -10.16
C TYR A 212 12.42 -7.14 -10.24
N LYS A 213 13.56 -6.86 -9.62
CA LYS A 213 14.71 -7.77 -9.59
C LYS A 213 14.38 -9.16 -9.05
N PHE A 214 13.43 -9.25 -8.12
CA PHE A 214 13.05 -10.51 -7.47
C PHE A 214 11.94 -11.26 -8.20
N MET A 215 11.23 -10.61 -9.12
CA MET A 215 10.10 -11.18 -9.85
C MET A 215 10.48 -12.44 -10.67
N PRO A 216 11.57 -12.47 -11.46
CA PRO A 216 11.91 -13.65 -12.24
C PRO A 216 12.11 -14.90 -11.37
N THR A 217 12.87 -14.79 -10.29
CA THR A 217 13.11 -15.92 -9.37
C THR A 217 11.82 -16.37 -8.66
N ALA A 218 10.97 -15.43 -8.27
CA ALA A 218 9.68 -15.75 -7.68
C ALA A 218 8.77 -16.47 -8.69
N MET A 219 8.76 -16.04 -9.94
CA MET A 219 8.00 -16.68 -11.03
C MET A 219 8.49 -18.11 -11.32
N GLU A 220 9.81 -18.33 -11.42
CA GLU A 220 10.38 -19.67 -11.63
C GLU A 220 10.00 -20.65 -10.50
N SER A 221 9.94 -20.19 -9.28
CA SER A 221 9.58 -21.01 -8.14
C SER A 221 8.06 -21.18 -7.96
N PHE A 222 7.27 -20.39 -8.67
CA PHE A 222 5.81 -20.43 -8.64
C PHE A 222 5.23 -21.36 -9.72
N MET A 223 5.91 -21.53 -10.87
CA MET A 223 5.53 -22.46 -11.97
C MET A 223 5.93 -23.91 -11.63
#